data_5262cd368c367560ada6911a30759fdf
#
_entry.id   5262cd368c367560ada6911a30759fdf
#
_cell.length_a   1.000
_cell.length_b   1.000
_cell.length_c   1.000
_cell.angle_alpha   90.00
_cell.angle_beta   90.00
_cell.angle_gamma   90.00
#
_symmetry.space_group_name_H-M   'P 1'
#
loop_
_entity.id
_entity.type
_entity.pdbx_description
1 polymer ?
#
loop_
_entity_poly.entity_id
_entity_poly.type
_entity_poly.pdbx_seq_one_letter_code
_entity_poly.pdbx_strand_id
1 'polypeptide(L)' 'QRFDVAIELYRGKSYAEINKTIPVSTATISRVNRALTYGDGGYRTVIERMEEDDD' A
#
# COMPACT_ATOMS: atom_id res chain seq x y z
N GLN A 1 -1.63 -9.35 2.64
CA GLN A 1 -2.69 -8.40 2.30
C GLN A 1 -2.31 -6.95 2.55
N ARG A 2 -1.62 -6.70 3.68
CA ARG A 2 -1.18 -5.34 3.98
C ARG A 2 -0.20 -4.82 2.94
N PHE A 3 0.68 -5.69 2.48
CA PHE A 3 1.64 -5.31 1.44
C PHE A 3 0.94 -5.02 0.13
N ASP A 4 -0.07 -5.82 -0.21
CA ASP A 4 -0.85 -5.58 -1.43
C ASP A 4 -1.50 -4.21 -1.39
N VAL A 5 -2.08 -3.85 -0.26
CA VAL A 5 -2.70 -2.54 -0.07
C VAL A 5 -1.66 -1.43 -0.20
N ALA A 6 -0.50 -1.63 0.43
CA ALA A 6 0.57 -0.63 0.38
C ALA A 6 1.06 -0.40 -1.05
N ILE A 7 1.23 -1.46 -1.81
CA ILE A 7 1.67 -1.37 -3.20
C ILE A 7 0.65 -0.61 -4.04
N GLU A 8 -0.63 -0.91 -3.87
CA GLU A 8 -1.68 -0.22 -4.63
C GLU A 8 -1.75 1.27 -4.27
N LEU A 9 -1.59 1.59 -3.00
CA LEU A 9 -1.55 2.99 -2.56
C LEU A 9 -0.34 3.71 -3.15
N TYR A 10 0.80 3.04 -3.14
CA TYR A 10 2.03 3.59 -3.69
C TYR A 10 1.87 3.92 -5.18
N ARG A 11 1.09 3.12 -5.88
CA ARG A 11 0.81 3.30 -7.31
C ARG A 11 -0.26 4.33 -7.58
N GLY A 12 -0.83 4.94 -6.54
CA GLY A 12 -1.81 5.99 -6.69
C GLY A 12 -3.24 5.54 -6.81
N LYS A 13 -3.54 4.30 -6.43
CA LYS A 13 -4.91 3.80 -6.46
C LYS A 13 -5.76 4.45 -5.38
N SER A 14 -7.02 4.66 -5.67
CA SER A 14 -7.95 5.20 -4.69
C SER A 14 -8.39 4.09 -3.72
N TYR A 15 -8.91 4.50 -2.56
CA TYR A 15 -9.43 3.56 -1.57
C TYR A 15 -10.53 2.68 -2.17
N ALA A 16 -11.40 3.27 -2.98
CA ALA A 16 -12.49 2.54 -3.61
C ALA A 16 -11.96 1.46 -4.56
N GLU A 17 -10.95 1.79 -5.33
CA GLU A 17 -10.34 0.83 -6.25
C GLU A 17 -9.67 -0.31 -5.51
N ILE A 18 -8.94 0.00 -4.45
CA ILE A 18 -8.28 -1.01 -3.63
C ILE A 18 -9.31 -1.93 -3.01
N ASN A 19 -10.38 -1.36 -2.48
CA ASN A 19 -11.44 -2.13 -1.82
C ASN A 19 -12.12 -3.10 -2.79
N LYS A 20 -12.20 -2.75 -4.07
CA LYS A 20 -12.77 -3.63 -5.09
C LYS A 20 -11.89 -4.83 -5.36
N THR A 21 -10.60 -4.63 -5.34
CA THR A 21 -9.63 -5.66 -5.72
C THR A 21 -9.19 -6.51 -4.52
N ILE A 22 -9.04 -5.88 -3.38
CA ILE A 22 -8.55 -6.52 -2.17
C ILE A 22 -9.62 -6.47 -1.09
N PRO A 23 -9.99 -7.62 -0.50
CA PRO A 23 -11.05 -7.65 0.52
C PRO A 23 -10.56 -7.14 1.88
N VAL A 24 -10.35 -5.84 2.00
CA VAL A 24 -9.92 -5.21 3.25
C VAL A 24 -10.85 -4.05 3.57
N SER A 25 -10.91 -3.69 4.85
CA SER A 25 -11.74 -2.57 5.29
C SER A 25 -11.05 -1.25 4.97
N THR A 26 -11.85 -0.20 4.86
CA THR A 26 -11.33 1.14 4.65
C THR A 26 -10.38 1.55 5.79
N ALA A 27 -10.71 1.12 7.01
CA ALA A 27 -9.85 1.40 8.17
C ALA A 27 -8.45 0.82 7.98
N THR A 28 -8.36 -0.40 7.45
CA THR A 28 -7.07 -1.03 7.17
C THR A 28 -6.31 -0.26 6.11
N ILE A 29 -6.98 0.14 5.04
CA ILE A 29 -6.36 0.93 3.98
C ILE A 29 -5.83 2.25 4.54
N SER A 30 -6.61 2.89 5.38
CA SER A 30 -6.22 4.16 5.99
C SER A 30 -4.97 4.01 6.86
N ARG A 31 -4.88 2.93 7.63
CA ARG A 31 -3.72 2.66 8.47
C ARG A 31 -2.46 2.44 7.65
N VAL A 32 -2.58 1.67 6.57
CA VAL A 32 -1.45 1.42 5.69
C VAL A 32 -1.02 2.73 5.02
N ASN A 33 -1.98 3.54 4.59
CA ASN A 33 -1.67 4.81 3.97
C ASN A 33 -0.93 5.74 4.93
N ARG A 34 -1.31 5.73 6.21
CA ARG A 34 -0.60 6.51 7.21
C ARG A 34 0.83 6.04 7.39
N ALA A 35 1.02 4.73 7.43
CA ALA A 35 2.35 4.16 7.56
C ALA A 35 3.24 4.56 6.39
N LEU A 36 2.69 4.57 5.19
CA LEU A 36 3.42 5.01 4.00
C LEU A 36 3.78 6.49 4.08
N THR A 37 2.81 7.31 4.48
CA THR A 37 2.99 8.76 4.56
C THR A 37 4.09 9.14 5.55
N TYR A 38 4.09 8.48 6.71
CA TYR A 38 5.04 8.80 7.77
C TYR A 38 6.27 7.90 7.77
N GLY A 39 6.33 6.94 6.84
CA GLY A 39 7.48 6.06 6.72
C GLY A 39 7.57 4.99 7.79
N ASP A 40 6.50 4.80 8.55
CA ASP A 40 6.48 3.79 9.60
C ASP A 40 6.50 2.39 9.01
N GLY A 41 7.21 1.48 9.68
CA GLY A 41 7.26 0.09 9.27
C GLY A 41 8.10 -0.20 8.05
N GLY A 42 8.71 0.81 7.45
CA GLY A 42 9.58 0.63 6.30
C GLY A 42 8.88 0.19 5.03
N TYR A 43 7.57 0.34 4.96
CA TYR A 43 6.81 -0.06 3.78
C TYR A 43 7.33 0.57 2.50
N ARG A 44 7.61 1.85 2.56
CA ARG A 44 8.05 2.59 1.39
C ARG A 44 9.37 2.05 0.84
N THR A 45 10.32 1.79 1.73
CA THR A 45 11.62 1.27 1.33
C THR A 45 11.47 -0.10 0.67
N VAL A 46 10.67 -0.97 1.28
CA VAL A 46 10.46 -2.31 0.76
C VAL A 46 9.77 -2.27 -0.60
N ILE A 47 8.76 -1.43 -0.75
CA ILE A 47 8.02 -1.30 -2.00
C ILE A 47 8.93 -0.76 -3.11
N GLU A 48 9.74 0.22 -2.80
CA GLU A 48 10.69 0.78 -3.76
C GLU A 48 11.65 -0.28 -4.26
N ARG A 49 12.12 -1.14 -3.35
CA ARG A 49 12.99 -2.25 -3.72
C ARG A 49 12.29 -3.26 -4.61
N MET A 50 11.05 -3.57 -4.28
CA MET A 50 10.27 -4.49 -5.10
C MET A 50 10.06 -3.97 -6.51
N GLU A 51 9.80 -2.68 -6.63
CA GLU A 51 9.64 -2.05 -7.94
C GLU A 51 10.93 -2.09 -8.74
N GLU A 52 12.07 -1.92 -8.09
CA GLU A 52 13.37 -2.03 -8.76
C GLU A 52 13.64 -3.44 -9.24
N ASP A 53 13.30 -4.43 -8.42
CA ASP A 53 13.54 -5.84 -8.73
C ASP A 53 12.57 -6.39 -9.75
N ASP A 54 11.46 -5.74 -9.96
CA ASP A 54 10.38 -6.21 -10.81
C ASP A 54 10.55 -5.75 -12.26
N ASP A 55 11.71 -5.88 -12.74
CA ASP A 55 12.05 -5.40 -14.08
C ASP A 55 11.77 -6.43 -15.16
#